data_ea7589b8ee0aef0cf6cde54c2d2dffe5
#
_entry.id   ea7589b8ee0aef0cf6cde54c2d2dffe5
#
_cell.length_a   1.000
_cell.length_b   1.000
_cell.length_c   1.000
_cell.angle_alpha   90.00
_cell.angle_beta   90.00
_cell.angle_gamma   90.00
#
_symmetry.space_group_name_H-M   'P 1'
#
loop_
_entity.id
_entity.type
_entity.pdbx_description
1 polymer ?
#
loop_
_entity_poly.entity_id
_entity_poly.type
_entity_poly.pdbx_seq_one_letter_code
_entity_poly.pdbx_strand_id
1 'polypeptide(L)'
;LHSFPTRRSSDLMMKAAIEGLEAGKTGDKRPLCIAVTCLTSLDQEVLDNELLINDTLENVVLKWATNAKEAGLDGVVCSPLESKVIHDNLGMEFITVTPGIRLADDSVNDQKRVTTPAMARELTSSYIVVGRTITGSADPYATYKKVYQDFQG
;
A
#
# COMPACT_ATOMS: atom_id res chain seq x y z
N LEU A 1 -19.50 28.94 5.95
CA LEU A 1 -19.00 27.77 5.21
C LEU A 1 -18.00 27.05 6.11
N HIS A 2 -18.48 26.02 6.82
CA HIS A 2 -17.60 25.18 7.63
C HIS A 2 -16.87 24.22 6.69
N SER A 3 -15.62 24.52 6.37
CA SER A 3 -14.72 23.56 5.73
C SER A 3 -14.48 22.40 6.70
N PHE A 4 -14.91 21.20 6.35
CA PHE A 4 -14.63 20.01 7.13
C PHE A 4 -13.11 19.85 7.35
N PRO A 5 -12.66 19.57 8.56
CA PRO A 5 -11.23 19.58 8.93
C PRO A 5 -10.43 18.36 8.45
N THR A 6 -11.00 17.48 7.64
CA THR A 6 -10.45 16.16 7.32
C THR A 6 -9.09 16.19 6.61
N ARG A 7 -8.83 17.12 5.71
CA ARG A 7 -7.54 17.21 5.02
C ARG A 7 -6.42 17.73 5.91
N ARG A 8 -6.69 18.74 6.74
CA ARG A 8 -5.69 19.31 7.64
C ARG A 8 -5.32 18.38 8.80
N SER A 9 -6.26 17.58 9.32
CA SER A 9 -5.98 16.67 10.44
C SER A 9 -5.08 15.50 10.02
N SER A 10 -5.29 14.90 8.84
CA SER A 10 -4.42 13.81 8.35
C SER A 10 -3.00 14.33 8.04
N ASP A 11 -2.87 15.48 7.40
CA ASP A 11 -1.55 16.07 7.11
C ASP A 11 -0.79 16.42 8.40
N LEU A 12 -1.46 16.98 9.40
CA LEU A 12 -0.86 17.28 10.70
C LEU A 12 -0.45 16.01 11.44
N MET A 13 -1.26 14.97 11.42
CA MET A 13 -0.95 13.68 12.03
C MET A 13 0.29 13.03 11.39
N MET A 14 0.37 13.00 10.06
CA MET A 14 1.51 12.44 9.34
C MET A 14 2.81 13.22 9.61
N LYS A 15 2.74 14.56 9.59
CA LYS A 15 3.90 15.42 9.92
C LYS A 15 4.37 15.21 11.36
N ALA A 16 3.44 15.18 12.32
CA ALA A 16 3.77 14.92 13.73
C ALA A 16 4.41 13.53 13.94
N ALA A 17 3.97 12.52 13.17
CA ALA A 17 4.61 11.21 13.20
C ALA A 17 6.07 11.26 12.72
N ILE A 18 6.36 11.97 11.62
CA ILE A 18 7.73 12.17 11.13
C ILE A 18 8.57 12.95 12.14
N GLU A 19 8.05 14.03 12.70
CA GLU A 19 8.75 14.82 13.74
C GLU A 19 9.07 13.95 14.96
N GLY A 20 8.14 13.11 15.41
CA GLY A 20 8.35 12.18 16.52
C GLY A 20 9.43 11.13 16.22
N LEU A 21 9.44 10.57 15.00
CA LEU A 21 10.45 9.61 14.56
C LEU A 21 11.85 10.26 14.45
N GLU A 22 11.93 11.49 13.94
CA GLU A 22 13.19 12.24 13.91
C GLU A 22 13.72 12.55 15.32
N ALA A 23 12.85 12.98 16.22
CA ALA A 23 13.22 13.28 17.60
C ALA A 23 13.64 12.03 18.40
N GLY A 24 13.02 10.89 18.12
CA GLY A 24 13.28 9.62 18.82
C GLY A 24 14.37 8.73 18.19
N LYS A 25 14.98 9.14 17.08
CA LYS A 25 16.00 8.32 16.41
C LYS A 25 17.26 8.17 17.27
N THR A 26 17.83 6.97 17.27
CA THR A 26 19.06 6.63 18.03
C THR A 26 20.31 6.51 17.14
N GLY A 27 20.25 6.97 15.91
CA GLY A 27 21.36 6.92 14.95
C GLY A 27 21.12 7.94 13.83
N ASP A 28 21.85 7.81 12.73
CA ASP A 28 21.79 8.78 11.63
C ASP A 28 20.46 8.70 10.84
N LYS A 29 19.78 7.55 10.88
CA LYS A 29 18.53 7.32 10.13
C LYS A 29 17.38 7.03 11.07
N ARG A 30 16.24 7.66 10.83
CA ARG A 30 14.99 7.29 11.48
C ARG A 30 14.39 6.01 10.83
N PRO A 31 13.51 5.30 11.52
CA PRO A 31 12.68 4.26 10.88
C PRO A 31 11.86 4.82 9.72
N LEU A 32 11.59 3.97 8.72
CA LEU A 32 10.68 4.33 7.63
C LEU A 32 9.25 4.47 8.15
N CYS A 33 8.53 5.46 7.65
CA CYS A 33 7.14 5.71 7.98
C CYS A 33 6.29 5.64 6.71
N ILE A 34 5.31 4.76 6.70
CA ILE A 34 4.40 4.58 5.56
C ILE A 34 2.95 4.79 5.99
N ALA A 35 2.12 5.32 5.12
CA ALA A 35 0.67 5.46 5.33
C ALA A 35 -0.11 4.34 4.63
N VAL A 36 -1.29 4.03 5.12
CA VAL A 36 -2.24 3.16 4.40
C VAL A 36 -3.15 4.05 3.55
N THR A 37 -3.25 3.76 2.26
CA THR A 37 -4.22 4.40 1.36
C THR A 37 -5.57 3.68 1.43
N CYS A 38 -5.89 2.84 0.46
CA CYS A 38 -7.09 2.01 0.46
C CYS A 38 -6.77 0.56 0.76
N LEU A 39 -7.63 -0.11 1.53
CA LEU A 39 -7.56 -1.55 1.73
C LEU A 39 -7.86 -2.28 0.41
N THR A 40 -7.25 -3.43 0.19
CA THR A 40 -7.49 -4.26 -1.02
C THR A 40 -8.89 -4.89 -1.07
N SER A 41 -9.65 -4.83 0.01
CA SER A 41 -11.08 -5.17 0.08
C SER A 41 -12.00 -4.05 -0.42
N LEU A 42 -11.51 -2.81 -0.54
CA LEU A 42 -12.24 -1.66 -1.06
C LEU A 42 -12.17 -1.64 -2.57
N ASP A 43 -13.32 -1.48 -3.23
CA ASP A 43 -13.45 -1.34 -4.67
C ASP A 43 -14.15 -0.01 -5.04
N GLN A 44 -14.39 0.22 -6.32
CA GLN A 44 -15.05 1.42 -6.80
C GLN A 44 -16.47 1.57 -6.25
N GLU A 45 -17.20 0.45 -6.11
CA GLU A 45 -18.58 0.47 -5.59
C GLU A 45 -18.65 0.97 -4.15
N VAL A 46 -17.73 0.52 -3.30
CA VAL A 46 -17.60 1.02 -1.90
C VAL A 46 -17.18 2.47 -1.88
N LEU A 47 -16.25 2.88 -2.77
CA LEU A 47 -15.82 4.28 -2.88
C LEU A 47 -17.00 5.21 -3.20
N ASP A 48 -17.81 4.84 -4.19
CA ASP A 48 -18.92 5.65 -4.67
C ASP A 48 -20.09 5.68 -3.68
N ASN A 49 -20.49 4.52 -3.16
CA ASN A 49 -21.75 4.35 -2.43
C ASN A 49 -21.62 4.45 -0.91
N GLU A 50 -20.47 4.06 -0.34
CA GLU A 50 -20.28 4.09 1.11
C GLU A 50 -19.42 5.29 1.54
N LEU A 51 -18.34 5.58 0.80
CA LEU A 51 -17.47 6.72 1.08
C LEU A 51 -17.94 8.02 0.42
N LEU A 52 -18.87 7.91 -0.53
CA LEU A 52 -19.46 9.06 -1.28
C LEU A 52 -18.39 9.92 -1.96
N ILE A 53 -17.33 9.28 -2.48
CA ILE A 53 -16.26 9.94 -3.21
C ILE A 53 -16.49 9.73 -4.71
N ASN A 54 -16.83 10.81 -5.40
CA ASN A 54 -17.10 10.81 -6.84
C ASN A 54 -15.78 11.00 -7.63
N ASP A 55 -14.93 9.99 -7.63
CA ASP A 55 -13.69 9.94 -8.41
C ASP A 55 -13.28 8.48 -8.60
N THR A 56 -12.33 8.19 -9.49
CA THR A 56 -11.81 6.84 -9.66
C THR A 56 -10.96 6.42 -8.46
N LEU A 57 -11.02 5.13 -8.10
CA LEU A 57 -10.23 4.60 -7.01
C LEU A 57 -8.71 4.86 -7.21
N GLU A 58 -8.24 4.78 -8.45
CA GLU A 58 -6.84 5.07 -8.81
C GLU A 58 -6.46 6.52 -8.50
N ASN A 59 -7.31 7.48 -8.91
CA ASN A 59 -7.10 8.90 -8.63
C ASN A 59 -7.09 9.21 -7.13
N VAL A 60 -8.01 8.60 -6.39
CA VAL A 60 -8.11 8.77 -4.94
C VAL A 60 -6.86 8.23 -4.25
N VAL A 61 -6.43 7.02 -4.62
CA VAL A 61 -5.20 6.42 -4.06
C VAL A 61 -3.97 7.25 -4.40
N LEU A 62 -3.82 7.68 -5.65
CA LEU A 62 -2.72 8.55 -6.06
C LEU A 62 -2.73 9.87 -5.28
N LYS A 63 -3.91 10.47 -5.09
CA LYS A 63 -4.04 11.71 -4.30
C LYS A 63 -3.62 11.51 -2.85
N TRP A 64 -4.01 10.40 -2.23
CA TRP A 64 -3.62 10.10 -0.85
C TRP A 64 -2.13 9.77 -0.72
N ALA A 65 -1.56 9.05 -1.68
CA ALA A 65 -0.12 8.81 -1.77
C ALA A 65 0.67 10.12 -1.92
N THR A 66 0.18 11.05 -2.76
CA THR A 66 0.77 12.38 -2.92
C THR A 66 0.75 13.15 -1.60
N ASN A 67 -0.39 13.16 -0.89
CA ASN A 67 -0.48 13.83 0.42
C ASN A 67 0.48 13.22 1.44
N ALA A 68 0.66 11.89 1.44
CA ALA A 68 1.62 11.20 2.30
C ALA A 68 3.07 11.62 1.98
N LYS A 69 3.44 11.66 0.71
CA LYS A 69 4.76 12.13 0.27
C LYS A 69 5.01 13.61 0.65
N GLU A 70 4.03 14.47 0.43
CA GLU A 70 4.10 15.90 0.81
C GLU A 70 4.23 16.10 2.33
N ALA A 71 3.70 15.18 3.13
CA ALA A 71 3.86 15.17 4.59
C ALA A 71 5.20 14.62 5.06
N GLY A 72 6.05 14.10 4.16
CA GLY A 72 7.38 13.58 4.44
C GLY A 72 7.45 12.09 4.77
N LEU A 73 6.40 11.32 4.46
CA LEU A 73 6.42 9.86 4.60
C LEU A 73 7.26 9.21 3.49
N ASP A 74 7.76 8.01 3.78
CA ASP A 74 8.66 7.27 2.89
C ASP A 74 7.92 6.41 1.86
N GLY A 75 6.63 6.18 2.06
CA GLY A 75 5.83 5.35 1.18
C GLY A 75 4.40 5.13 1.64
N VAL A 76 3.73 4.22 0.96
CA VAL A 76 2.35 3.85 1.25
C VAL A 76 2.10 2.35 1.16
N VAL A 77 1.07 1.89 1.87
CA VAL A 77 0.42 0.61 1.63
C VAL A 77 -0.70 0.83 0.62
N CYS A 78 -0.69 0.09 -0.49
CA CYS A 78 -1.67 0.18 -1.58
C CYS A 78 -1.85 -1.19 -2.25
N SER A 79 -2.77 -1.32 -3.20
CA SER A 79 -2.82 -2.52 -4.05
C SER A 79 -1.65 -2.56 -5.04
N PRO A 80 -1.16 -3.75 -5.44
CA PRO A 80 -0.20 -3.85 -6.54
C PRO A 80 -0.65 -3.13 -7.82
N LEU A 81 -1.97 -3.12 -8.08
CA LEU A 81 -2.56 -2.47 -9.26
C LEU A 81 -2.29 -0.96 -9.31
N GLU A 82 -2.03 -0.33 -8.16
CA GLU A 82 -1.78 1.11 -8.02
C GLU A 82 -0.29 1.45 -7.95
N SER A 83 0.60 0.45 -7.73
CA SER A 83 2.04 0.70 -7.55
C SER A 83 2.65 1.43 -8.73
N LYS A 84 2.30 1.00 -9.95
CA LYS A 84 2.88 1.61 -11.15
C LYS A 84 2.49 3.09 -11.29
N VAL A 85 1.22 3.44 -11.13
CA VAL A 85 0.77 4.84 -11.21
C VAL A 85 1.37 5.70 -10.11
N ILE A 86 1.55 5.13 -8.90
CA ILE A 86 2.23 5.82 -7.80
C ILE A 86 3.69 6.11 -8.18
N HIS A 87 4.45 5.12 -8.67
CA HIS A 87 5.84 5.28 -9.05
C HIS A 87 6.02 6.22 -10.26
N ASP A 88 5.15 6.14 -11.26
CA ASP A 88 5.20 7.01 -12.43
C ASP A 88 5.01 8.50 -12.04
N ASN A 89 4.26 8.80 -10.99
CA ASN A 89 3.97 10.15 -10.53
C ASN A 89 4.84 10.63 -9.36
N LEU A 90 5.22 9.73 -8.47
CA LEU A 90 5.92 10.09 -7.24
C LEU A 90 7.38 9.61 -7.20
N GLY A 91 7.84 8.84 -8.19
CA GLY A 91 9.20 8.31 -8.28
C GLY A 91 9.34 6.94 -7.62
N MET A 92 10.32 6.17 -8.12
CA MET A 92 10.60 4.79 -7.68
C MET A 92 11.11 4.68 -6.24
N GLU A 93 11.62 5.76 -5.68
CA GLU A 93 12.09 5.83 -4.29
C GLU A 93 10.94 5.91 -3.27
N PHE A 94 9.72 6.26 -3.72
CA PHE A 94 8.55 6.31 -2.84
C PHE A 94 7.98 4.91 -2.68
N ILE A 95 8.21 4.30 -1.53
CA ILE A 95 7.99 2.88 -1.26
C ILE A 95 6.50 2.50 -1.40
N THR A 96 6.22 1.41 -2.12
CA THR A 96 4.91 0.77 -2.14
C THR A 96 4.98 -0.58 -1.44
N VAL A 97 4.13 -0.78 -0.43
CA VAL A 97 3.97 -2.05 0.30
C VAL A 97 2.60 -2.62 -0.05
N THR A 98 2.57 -3.77 -0.71
CA THR A 98 1.36 -4.24 -1.38
C THR A 98 0.86 -5.58 -0.82
N PRO A 99 -0.22 -5.57 -0.04
CA PRO A 99 -0.98 -6.77 0.33
C PRO A 99 -1.89 -7.23 -0.81
N GLY A 100 -2.63 -8.32 -0.57
CA GLY A 100 -3.55 -8.88 -1.58
C GLY A 100 -2.86 -9.85 -2.54
N ILE A 101 -1.72 -10.39 -2.14
CA ILE A 101 -0.94 -11.34 -2.94
C ILE A 101 -1.44 -12.77 -2.71
N ARG A 102 -1.64 -13.50 -3.81
CA ARG A 102 -2.04 -14.92 -3.83
C ARG A 102 -1.25 -15.68 -4.88
N LEU A 103 -1.02 -16.96 -4.66
CA LEU A 103 -0.61 -17.85 -5.74
C LEU A 103 -1.80 -18.11 -6.68
N ALA A 104 -1.52 -18.48 -7.92
CA ALA A 104 -2.55 -18.66 -8.95
C ALA A 104 -3.64 -19.71 -8.56
N ASP A 105 -3.27 -20.69 -7.74
CA ASP A 105 -4.15 -21.78 -7.30
C ASP A 105 -4.87 -21.50 -5.97
N ASP A 106 -4.65 -20.32 -5.36
CA ASP A 106 -5.24 -19.95 -4.08
C ASP A 106 -6.69 -19.46 -4.22
N SER A 107 -7.49 -19.69 -3.16
CA SER A 107 -8.82 -19.08 -3.05
C SER A 107 -8.71 -17.55 -2.81
N VAL A 108 -9.56 -16.78 -3.46
CA VAL A 108 -9.57 -15.31 -3.37
C VAL A 108 -10.08 -14.81 -2.01
N ASN A 109 -10.97 -15.56 -1.34
CA ASN A 109 -11.59 -15.21 -0.06
C ASN A 109 -12.22 -13.80 -0.06
N ASP A 110 -11.85 -12.96 0.93
CA ASP A 110 -12.33 -11.59 1.16
C ASP A 110 -11.61 -10.52 0.32
N GLN A 111 -10.60 -10.92 -0.45
CA GLN A 111 -9.81 -9.97 -1.25
C GLN A 111 -10.46 -9.79 -2.63
N LYS A 112 -10.84 -8.56 -2.97
CA LYS A 112 -11.45 -8.22 -4.26
C LYS A 112 -10.40 -7.92 -5.34
N ARG A 113 -9.22 -7.41 -4.94
CA ARG A 113 -8.14 -6.97 -5.83
C ARG A 113 -6.87 -7.75 -5.55
N VAL A 114 -6.82 -9.00 -6.06
CA VAL A 114 -5.68 -9.93 -5.86
C VAL A 114 -4.76 -9.94 -7.06
N THR A 115 -3.47 -10.13 -6.80
CA THR A 115 -2.44 -10.31 -7.82
C THR A 115 -1.49 -11.44 -7.40
N THR A 116 -0.76 -12.00 -8.38
CA THR A 116 0.32 -12.95 -8.07
C THR A 116 1.61 -12.20 -7.71
N PRO A 117 2.60 -12.87 -7.06
CA PRO A 117 3.90 -12.25 -6.81
C PRO A 117 4.58 -11.74 -8.09
N ALA A 118 4.55 -12.50 -9.17
CA ALA A 118 5.10 -12.11 -10.47
C ALA A 118 4.42 -10.84 -11.04
N MET A 119 3.08 -10.78 -10.99
CA MET A 119 2.33 -9.58 -11.40
C MET A 119 2.68 -8.37 -10.53
N ALA A 120 2.81 -8.55 -9.21
CA ALA A 120 3.19 -7.45 -8.32
C ALA A 120 4.58 -6.90 -8.66
N ARG A 121 5.54 -7.76 -9.03
CA ARG A 121 6.85 -7.35 -9.55
C ARG A 121 6.71 -6.54 -10.85
N GLU A 122 5.96 -7.05 -11.83
CA GLU A 122 5.74 -6.36 -13.11
C GLU A 122 5.08 -4.99 -12.92
N LEU A 123 4.20 -4.88 -11.91
CA LEU A 123 3.56 -3.64 -11.50
C LEU A 123 4.44 -2.77 -10.59
N THR A 124 5.71 -3.12 -10.46
CA THR A 124 6.74 -2.36 -9.71
C THR A 124 6.52 -2.25 -8.20
N SER A 125 5.78 -3.17 -7.56
CA SER A 125 5.65 -3.17 -6.10
C SER A 125 7.03 -3.23 -5.43
N SER A 126 7.32 -2.30 -4.49
CA SER A 126 8.61 -2.32 -3.77
C SER A 126 8.70 -3.50 -2.80
N TYR A 127 7.60 -3.77 -2.10
CA TYR A 127 7.46 -4.89 -1.17
C TYR A 127 6.08 -5.51 -1.29
N ILE A 128 5.99 -6.84 -1.09
CA ILE A 128 4.73 -7.57 -1.05
C ILE A 128 4.44 -8.10 0.35
N VAL A 129 3.16 -8.13 0.72
CA VAL A 129 2.71 -8.75 1.97
C VAL A 129 1.91 -10.00 1.65
N VAL A 130 2.44 -11.15 2.05
CA VAL A 130 1.83 -12.45 1.79
C VAL A 130 1.52 -13.14 3.11
N GLY A 131 0.24 -13.28 3.42
CA GLY A 131 -0.26 -13.87 4.69
C GLY A 131 -0.75 -15.30 4.49
N ARG A 132 -2.07 -15.46 4.37
CA ARG A 132 -2.77 -16.76 4.38
C ARG A 132 -2.27 -17.76 3.34
N THR A 133 -1.81 -17.32 2.19
CA THR A 133 -1.13 -18.17 1.18
C THR A 133 0.02 -18.94 1.80
N ILE A 134 0.82 -18.33 2.66
CA ILE A 134 1.96 -18.98 3.32
C ILE A 134 1.50 -19.71 4.58
N THR A 135 0.81 -19.01 5.49
CA THR A 135 0.49 -19.55 6.82
C THR A 135 -0.57 -20.66 6.80
N GLY A 136 -1.40 -20.71 5.76
CA GLY A 136 -2.42 -21.74 5.56
C GLY A 136 -1.99 -22.90 4.68
N SER A 137 -0.77 -22.89 4.13
CA SER A 137 -0.28 -23.96 3.27
C SER A 137 0.19 -25.19 4.08
N ALA A 138 0.21 -26.34 3.44
CA ALA A 138 0.72 -27.59 4.05
C ALA A 138 2.22 -27.52 4.35
N ASP A 139 2.99 -26.75 3.56
CA ASP A 139 4.41 -26.47 3.79
C ASP A 139 4.66 -24.95 3.65
N PRO A 140 4.58 -24.20 4.75
CA PRO A 140 4.78 -22.74 4.74
C PRO A 140 6.16 -22.32 4.23
N TYR A 141 7.20 -23.10 4.49
CA TYR A 141 8.55 -22.78 4.06
C TYR A 141 8.73 -22.93 2.56
N ALA A 142 8.26 -24.04 1.98
CA ALA A 142 8.29 -24.23 0.54
C ALA A 142 7.44 -23.16 -0.18
N THR A 143 6.27 -22.84 0.35
CA THR A 143 5.40 -21.80 -0.19
C THR A 143 6.04 -20.41 -0.11
N TYR A 144 6.69 -20.07 0.99
CA TYR A 144 7.46 -18.82 1.10
C TYR A 144 8.55 -18.74 0.03
N LYS A 145 9.33 -19.81 -0.16
CA LYS A 145 10.39 -19.87 -1.18
C LYS A 145 9.82 -19.65 -2.60
N LYS A 146 8.70 -20.28 -2.91
CA LYS A 146 8.02 -20.10 -4.21
C LYS A 146 7.60 -18.64 -4.40
N VAL A 147 6.91 -18.05 -3.43
CA VAL A 147 6.49 -16.65 -3.45
C VAL A 147 7.69 -15.71 -3.65
N TYR A 148 8.77 -15.97 -2.91
CA TYR A 148 10.00 -15.17 -3.02
C TYR A 148 10.61 -15.27 -4.42
N GLN A 149 10.74 -16.47 -4.98
CA GLN A 149 11.26 -16.69 -6.33
C GLN A 149 10.40 -16.02 -7.40
N ASP A 150 9.07 -16.17 -7.32
CA ASP A 150 8.13 -15.56 -8.27
C ASP A 150 8.20 -14.03 -8.23
N PHE A 151 8.48 -13.45 -7.06
CA PHE A 151 8.62 -11.99 -6.90
C PHE A 151 9.99 -11.46 -7.35
N GLN A 152 11.06 -12.22 -7.20
CA GLN A 152 12.40 -11.80 -7.62
C GLN A 152 12.65 -12.00 -9.13
N GLY A 153 12.07 -12.99 -9.76
CA GLY A 153 12.22 -13.32 -11.18
C GLY A 153 13.29 -14.35 -11.45
#